data_af65271b723ee32e5a79791d49d284cd
#
_entry.id   af65271b723ee32e5a79791d49d284cd
#
_cell.length_a   1.000
_cell.length_b   1.000
_cell.length_c   1.000
_cell.angle_alpha   90.00
_cell.angle_beta   90.00
_cell.angle_gamma   90.00
#
_symmetry.space_group_name_H-M   'P 1'
#
loop_
_entity.id
_entity.type
_entity.pdbx_description
1 polymer ?
#
loop_
_entity_poly.entity_id
_entity_poly.type
_entity_poly.pdbx_seq_one_letter_code
_entity_poly.pdbx_strand_id
1 'polypeptide(L)'
;MEPTPEFVLPIPAADTPLSEEEFLQQVRQAWQVCERFDLQTEIWRGQILRTVRDRYRHQGDERGIGFQQWLQEHEISKRRAYDLIQLADRADELLRECPLPPAAISRFSKRAFLETAAADPQVQALITQAAAAGDRITHRQVRQLQEEWTALHSDLLPPVVRQRAGDRTLAPRYVAPLVKELEKLPPPQQQELCQELASDPTVDTVKEVTATARQLRRYLEAAPQIQALNSHPVDLEQVLMEAQRLGQLQTVTDFLQQAAHLESTIARLYTTWQRLGRLSDRLYQESGASTPQLQALLEALEVLFGDIVQIDLAGQTIKLHIFSENQSAVPTSP
;
A
#
# COMPACT_ATOMS: atom_id res chain seq x y z
N MET A 1 -16.16 43.40 13.85
CA MET A 1 -15.95 42.30 12.90
C MET A 1 -15.54 42.96 11.59
N GLU A 2 -14.23 43.09 11.35
CA GLU A 2 -13.74 43.66 10.10
C GLU A 2 -14.06 42.70 8.94
N PRO A 3 -14.49 43.21 7.78
CA PRO A 3 -14.75 42.37 6.62
C PRO A 3 -13.42 41.72 6.19
N THR A 4 -13.39 40.39 6.18
CA THR A 4 -12.31 39.63 5.58
C THR A 4 -12.13 40.12 4.13
N PRO A 5 -10.90 40.44 3.67
CA PRO A 5 -10.69 40.87 2.30
C PRO A 5 -11.21 39.76 1.36
N GLU A 6 -12.15 40.11 0.53
CA GLU A 6 -12.66 39.24 -0.56
C GLU A 6 -11.46 38.90 -1.46
N PHE A 7 -11.01 37.66 -1.38
CA PHE A 7 -9.90 37.19 -2.21
C PHE A 7 -10.44 36.96 -3.63
N VAL A 8 -10.18 37.94 -4.51
CA VAL A 8 -10.54 37.85 -5.92
C VAL A 8 -9.41 37.12 -6.65
N LEU A 9 -9.70 35.97 -7.23
CA LEU A 9 -8.76 35.24 -8.08
C LEU A 9 -8.54 36.06 -9.37
N PRO A 10 -7.31 36.39 -9.78
CA PRO A 10 -7.04 37.13 -11.03
C PRO A 10 -7.18 36.20 -12.23
N ILE A 11 -8.41 35.87 -12.61
CA ILE A 11 -8.67 35.06 -13.81
C ILE A 11 -8.83 36.03 -14.99
N PRO A 12 -8.01 35.91 -16.06
CA PRO A 12 -8.17 36.75 -17.23
C PRO A 12 -9.49 36.39 -17.93
N ALA A 13 -10.24 37.40 -18.34
CA ALA A 13 -11.46 37.19 -19.14
C ALA A 13 -11.06 36.66 -20.53
N ALA A 14 -11.91 35.81 -21.11
CA ALA A 14 -11.61 35.15 -22.39
C ALA A 14 -11.48 36.13 -23.57
N ASP A 15 -12.10 37.34 -23.45
CA ASP A 15 -12.13 38.40 -24.43
C ASP A 15 -11.09 39.52 -24.17
N THR A 16 -10.19 39.31 -23.15
CA THR A 16 -9.16 40.31 -22.85
C THR A 16 -8.12 40.33 -23.97
N PRO A 17 -7.74 41.52 -24.48
CA PRO A 17 -6.78 41.65 -25.56
C PRO A 17 -5.35 41.44 -25.06
N LEU A 18 -5.03 40.22 -24.63
CA LEU A 18 -3.70 39.77 -24.23
C LEU A 18 -3.11 38.93 -25.34
N SER A 19 -1.79 38.91 -25.41
CA SER A 19 -1.11 37.91 -26.23
C SER A 19 -1.35 36.52 -25.66
N GLU A 20 -1.27 35.48 -26.48
CA GLU A 20 -1.50 34.10 -26.05
C GLU A 20 -0.52 33.70 -24.92
N GLU A 21 0.72 34.18 -24.97
CA GLU A 21 1.72 33.94 -23.92
C GLU A 21 1.35 34.61 -22.60
N GLU A 22 0.91 35.86 -22.62
CA GLU A 22 0.45 36.60 -21.43
C GLU A 22 -0.81 35.99 -20.83
N PHE A 23 -1.77 35.61 -21.67
CA PHE A 23 -2.96 34.91 -21.22
C PHE A 23 -2.63 33.59 -20.51
N LEU A 24 -1.79 32.75 -21.14
CA LEU A 24 -1.36 31.47 -20.55
C LEU A 24 -0.51 31.67 -19.27
N GLN A 25 0.23 32.77 -19.18
CA GLN A 25 0.98 33.12 -17.97
C GLN A 25 0.03 33.51 -16.83
N GLN A 26 -0.97 34.33 -17.08
CA GLN A 26 -1.97 34.71 -16.08
C GLN A 26 -2.83 33.52 -15.63
N VAL A 27 -3.26 32.67 -16.55
CA VAL A 27 -3.96 31.43 -16.24
C VAL A 27 -3.10 30.51 -15.36
N ARG A 28 -1.82 30.37 -15.68
CA ARG A 28 -0.88 29.57 -14.85
C ARG A 28 -0.71 30.17 -13.46
N GLN A 29 -0.63 31.48 -13.33
CA GLN A 29 -0.55 32.16 -12.01
C GLN A 29 -1.85 31.96 -11.20
N ALA A 30 -3.01 32.14 -11.80
CA ALA A 30 -4.29 31.90 -11.14
C ALA A 30 -4.44 30.43 -10.70
N TRP A 31 -4.02 29.50 -11.57
CA TRP A 31 -4.01 28.07 -11.24
C TRP A 31 -3.09 27.73 -10.07
N GLN A 32 -1.89 28.34 -10.01
CA GLN A 32 -0.94 28.17 -8.89
C GLN A 32 -1.52 28.66 -7.55
N VAL A 33 -2.28 29.75 -7.60
CA VAL A 33 -2.97 30.26 -6.39
C VAL A 33 -4.01 29.25 -5.91
N CYS A 34 -4.79 28.67 -6.82
CA CYS A 34 -5.75 27.61 -6.45
C CYS A 34 -5.06 26.38 -5.85
N GLU A 35 -3.98 25.90 -6.46
CA GLU A 35 -3.21 24.78 -5.93
C GLU A 35 -2.64 25.04 -4.54
N ARG A 36 -2.21 26.28 -4.28
CA ARG A 36 -1.67 26.72 -2.98
C ARG A 36 -2.71 26.65 -1.88
N PHE A 37 -3.91 27.16 -2.13
CA PHE A 37 -4.96 27.11 -1.14
C PHE A 37 -5.48 25.69 -0.92
N ASP A 38 -5.47 24.88 -1.97
CA ASP A 38 -5.96 23.51 -1.90
C ASP A 38 -5.08 22.67 -0.94
N LEU A 39 -3.76 22.64 -1.13
CA LEU A 39 -2.86 21.89 -0.26
C LEU A 39 -2.85 22.41 1.18
N GLN A 40 -2.72 23.71 1.38
CA GLN A 40 -2.70 24.32 2.72
C GLN A 40 -4.02 24.09 3.46
N THR A 41 -5.14 24.25 2.75
CA THR A 41 -6.47 24.00 3.32
C THR A 41 -6.67 22.53 3.68
N GLU A 42 -6.18 21.61 2.87
CA GLU A 42 -6.25 20.18 3.19
C GLU A 42 -5.40 19.81 4.42
N ILE A 43 -4.20 20.40 4.56
CA ILE A 43 -3.38 20.23 5.76
C ILE A 43 -4.13 20.73 7.00
N TRP A 44 -4.69 21.94 6.96
CA TRP A 44 -5.47 22.50 8.08
C TRP A 44 -6.69 21.66 8.41
N ARG A 45 -7.44 21.18 7.42
CA ARG A 45 -8.56 20.26 7.64
C ARG A 45 -8.10 18.97 8.33
N GLY A 46 -6.96 18.45 7.93
CA GLY A 46 -6.36 17.27 8.57
C GLY A 46 -5.99 17.51 10.03
N GLN A 47 -5.41 18.68 10.36
CA GLN A 47 -5.08 19.09 11.73
C GLN A 47 -6.34 19.22 12.59
N ILE A 48 -7.39 19.83 12.07
CA ILE A 48 -8.69 19.94 12.75
C ILE A 48 -9.27 18.55 13.04
N LEU A 49 -9.33 17.69 12.02
CA LEU A 49 -9.85 16.33 12.16
C LEU A 49 -9.06 15.49 13.17
N ARG A 50 -7.74 15.63 13.19
CA ARG A 50 -6.87 15.01 14.19
C ARG A 50 -7.21 15.50 15.60
N THR A 51 -7.34 16.80 15.79
CA THR A 51 -7.69 17.40 17.09
C THR A 51 -9.03 16.88 17.58
N VAL A 52 -10.05 16.82 16.70
CA VAL A 52 -11.38 16.28 17.04
C VAL A 52 -11.28 14.80 17.43
N ARG A 53 -10.60 13.98 16.61
CA ARG A 53 -10.38 12.56 16.90
C ARG A 53 -9.73 12.33 18.26
N ASP A 54 -8.65 13.07 18.52
CA ASP A 54 -7.86 12.91 19.74
C ASP A 54 -8.64 13.38 20.97
N ARG A 55 -9.47 14.42 20.83
CA ARG A 55 -10.39 14.87 21.90
C ARG A 55 -11.39 13.77 22.26
N TYR A 56 -12.03 13.13 21.28
CA TYR A 56 -12.95 12.01 21.56
C TYR A 56 -12.23 10.84 22.22
N ARG A 57 -11.01 10.52 21.80
CA ARG A 57 -10.19 9.47 22.45
C ARG A 57 -9.90 9.80 23.91
N HIS A 58 -9.53 11.03 24.23
CA HIS A 58 -9.31 11.46 25.62
C HIS A 58 -10.58 11.41 26.47
N GLN A 59 -11.75 11.49 25.87
CA GLN A 59 -13.04 11.35 26.54
C GLN A 59 -13.51 9.88 26.68
N GLY A 60 -12.68 8.91 26.34
CA GLY A 60 -12.97 7.47 26.50
C GLY A 60 -13.58 6.80 25.27
N ASP A 61 -13.60 7.45 24.13
CA ASP A 61 -14.05 6.84 22.86
C ASP A 61 -12.97 5.95 22.23
N GLU A 62 -12.65 4.85 22.93
CA GLU A 62 -11.64 3.89 22.44
C GLU A 62 -12.04 3.23 21.10
N ARG A 63 -13.34 3.11 20.82
CA ARG A 63 -13.88 2.50 19.60
C ARG A 63 -14.04 3.47 18.44
N GLY A 64 -13.86 4.76 18.68
CA GLY A 64 -14.00 5.82 17.69
C GLY A 64 -15.44 6.08 17.22
N ILE A 65 -16.44 5.68 18.01
CA ILE A 65 -17.86 5.83 17.67
C ILE A 65 -18.26 7.31 17.64
N GLY A 66 -17.86 8.09 18.64
CA GLY A 66 -18.16 9.52 18.71
C GLY A 66 -17.51 10.29 17.57
N PHE A 67 -16.26 9.99 17.23
CA PHE A 67 -15.62 10.57 16.05
C PHE A 67 -16.32 10.21 14.74
N GLN A 68 -16.81 8.96 14.60
CA GLN A 68 -17.56 8.55 13.40
C GLN A 68 -18.91 9.28 13.29
N GLN A 69 -19.63 9.47 14.39
CA GLN A 69 -20.86 10.25 14.42
C GLN A 69 -20.59 11.71 14.00
N TRP A 70 -19.56 12.34 14.55
CA TRP A 70 -19.14 13.67 14.17
C TRP A 70 -18.85 13.79 12.68
N LEU A 71 -18.15 12.80 12.09
CA LEU A 71 -17.88 12.75 10.66
C LEU A 71 -19.16 12.65 9.82
N GLN A 72 -20.14 11.86 10.26
CA GLN A 72 -21.43 11.72 9.58
C GLN A 72 -22.23 13.02 9.62
N GLU A 73 -22.28 13.73 10.76
CA GLU A 73 -22.92 15.03 10.90
C GLU A 73 -22.33 16.09 9.98
N HIS A 74 -21.04 15.98 9.65
CA HIS A 74 -20.34 16.91 8.75
C HIS A 74 -20.21 16.38 7.31
N GLU A 75 -20.88 15.29 6.99
CA GLU A 75 -20.88 14.66 5.66
C GLU A 75 -19.45 14.27 5.16
N ILE A 76 -18.53 13.95 6.09
CA ILE A 76 -17.16 13.57 5.78
C ILE A 76 -17.04 12.04 5.82
N SER A 77 -16.64 11.44 4.71
CA SER A 77 -16.38 9.99 4.70
C SER A 77 -15.17 9.63 5.59
N LYS A 78 -15.25 8.49 6.27
CA LYS A 78 -14.18 7.97 7.11
C LYS A 78 -12.83 7.92 6.37
N ARG A 79 -12.84 7.42 5.14
CA ARG A 79 -11.63 7.35 4.29
C ARG A 79 -11.02 8.74 4.09
N ARG A 80 -11.85 9.72 3.67
CA ARG A 80 -11.39 11.10 3.43
C ARG A 80 -10.82 11.74 4.69
N ALA A 81 -11.44 11.52 5.85
CA ALA A 81 -10.97 12.04 7.13
C ALA A 81 -9.57 11.50 7.48
N TYR A 82 -9.36 10.18 7.36
CA TYR A 82 -8.07 9.58 7.66
C TYR A 82 -7.00 9.96 6.64
N ASP A 83 -7.34 10.11 5.34
CA ASP A 83 -6.41 10.59 4.32
C ASP A 83 -5.93 12.02 4.62
N LEU A 84 -6.81 12.89 5.11
CA LEU A 84 -6.48 14.27 5.51
C LEU A 84 -5.63 14.30 6.80
N ILE A 85 -5.97 13.47 7.79
CA ILE A 85 -5.17 13.34 9.03
C ILE A 85 -3.76 12.87 8.68
N GLN A 86 -3.62 11.86 7.84
CA GLN A 86 -2.31 11.36 7.41
C GLN A 86 -1.49 12.42 6.65
N LEU A 87 -2.16 13.23 5.82
CA LEU A 87 -1.52 14.36 5.15
C LEU A 87 -0.97 15.39 6.17
N ALA A 88 -1.76 15.72 7.19
CA ALA A 88 -1.35 16.63 8.24
C ALA A 88 -0.21 16.08 9.10
N ASP A 89 -0.25 14.79 9.45
CA ASP A 89 0.82 14.13 10.22
C ASP A 89 2.15 14.18 9.44
N ARG A 90 2.12 13.87 8.15
CA ARG A 90 3.30 13.95 7.27
C ARG A 90 3.78 15.39 7.06
N ALA A 91 2.88 16.37 7.03
CA ALA A 91 3.25 17.77 6.95
C ALA A 91 3.99 18.22 8.22
N ASP A 92 3.47 17.85 9.39
CA ASP A 92 4.11 18.20 10.67
C ASP A 92 5.48 17.53 10.83
N GLU A 93 5.62 16.28 10.35
CA GLU A 93 6.88 15.53 10.34
C GLU A 93 7.92 16.20 9.43
N LEU A 94 7.56 16.47 8.17
CA LEU A 94 8.45 17.14 7.20
C LEU A 94 8.87 18.53 7.70
N LEU A 95 7.94 19.32 8.26
CA LEU A 95 8.24 20.66 8.77
C LEU A 95 9.10 20.65 10.03
N ARG A 96 9.09 19.55 10.79
CA ARG A 96 9.95 19.37 11.96
C ARG A 96 11.39 19.05 11.54
N GLU A 97 11.55 18.15 10.57
CA GLU A 97 12.86 17.73 10.09
C GLU A 97 13.50 18.78 9.16
N CYS A 98 12.69 19.37 8.30
CA CYS A 98 13.11 20.38 7.34
C CYS A 98 12.23 21.63 7.49
N PRO A 99 12.63 22.61 8.30
CA PRO A 99 11.84 23.83 8.49
C PRO A 99 11.62 24.56 7.17
N LEU A 100 10.37 24.55 6.71
CA LEU A 100 9.94 25.26 5.48
C LEU A 100 9.13 26.49 5.89
N PRO A 101 9.42 27.64 5.30
CA PRO A 101 8.53 28.78 5.48
C PRO A 101 7.15 28.45 4.88
N PRO A 102 6.03 28.89 5.51
CA PRO A 102 4.70 28.59 5.03
C PRO A 102 4.47 28.91 3.55
N ALA A 103 5.14 29.96 3.05
CA ALA A 103 5.12 30.33 1.64
C ALA A 103 5.73 29.27 0.70
N ALA A 104 6.68 28.46 1.18
CA ALA A 104 7.31 27.42 0.38
C ALA A 104 6.42 26.18 0.20
N ILE A 105 5.50 25.91 1.13
CA ILE A 105 4.48 24.82 0.99
C ILE A 105 3.67 25.03 -0.29
N SER A 106 3.40 26.27 -0.64
CA SER A 106 2.66 26.63 -1.86
C SER A 106 3.39 26.31 -3.17
N ARG A 107 4.68 25.98 -3.10
CA ARG A 107 5.47 25.60 -4.27
C ARG A 107 5.29 24.13 -4.65
N PHE A 108 4.75 23.33 -3.74
CA PHE A 108 4.49 21.92 -3.99
C PHE A 108 3.12 21.68 -4.61
N SER A 109 3.05 20.78 -5.59
CA SER A 109 1.79 20.09 -5.85
C SER A 109 1.52 19.08 -4.70
N LYS A 110 0.26 18.75 -4.42
CA LYS A 110 -0.10 17.79 -3.37
C LYS A 110 0.66 16.45 -3.48
N ARG A 111 0.76 15.91 -4.70
CA ARG A 111 1.51 14.67 -4.95
C ARG A 111 3.00 14.83 -4.70
N ALA A 112 3.59 15.96 -5.13
CA ALA A 112 4.99 16.24 -4.86
C ALA A 112 5.27 16.34 -3.36
N PHE A 113 4.38 16.98 -2.60
CA PHE A 113 4.51 17.11 -1.16
C PHE A 113 4.49 15.75 -0.45
N LEU A 114 3.53 14.89 -0.79
CA LEU A 114 3.42 13.54 -0.22
C LEU A 114 4.63 12.66 -0.58
N GLU A 115 5.11 12.75 -1.82
CA GLU A 115 6.30 12.02 -2.27
C GLU A 115 7.56 12.52 -1.55
N THR A 116 7.70 13.84 -1.38
CA THR A 116 8.82 14.43 -0.62
C THR A 116 8.80 13.95 0.83
N ALA A 117 7.65 13.94 1.49
CA ALA A 117 7.52 13.48 2.86
C ALA A 117 7.83 11.97 3.05
N ALA A 118 7.77 11.19 1.97
CA ALA A 118 8.12 9.77 1.96
C ALA A 118 9.54 9.49 1.42
N ALA A 119 10.27 10.53 0.98
CA ALA A 119 11.59 10.41 0.41
C ALA A 119 12.67 10.25 1.47
N ASP A 120 13.88 9.90 1.03
CA ASP A 120 15.07 9.88 1.88
C ASP A 120 15.32 11.27 2.52
N PRO A 121 15.76 11.37 3.79
CA PRO A 121 15.99 12.65 4.48
C PRO A 121 16.89 13.62 3.72
N GLN A 122 17.90 13.13 3.01
CA GLN A 122 18.78 14.00 2.21
C GLN A 122 18.10 14.50 0.95
N VAL A 123 17.25 13.69 0.33
CA VAL A 123 16.39 14.12 -0.80
C VAL A 123 15.37 15.15 -0.33
N GLN A 124 14.77 14.94 0.86
CA GLN A 124 13.88 15.91 1.50
C GLN A 124 14.58 17.26 1.69
N ALA A 125 15.79 17.26 2.23
CA ALA A 125 16.58 18.49 2.44
C ALA A 125 16.84 19.24 1.13
N LEU A 126 17.24 18.54 0.06
CA LEU A 126 17.49 19.15 -1.26
C LEU A 126 16.21 19.77 -1.86
N ILE A 127 15.10 19.05 -1.78
CA ILE A 127 13.82 19.51 -2.33
C ILE A 127 13.27 20.69 -1.53
N THR A 128 13.37 20.64 -0.20
CA THR A 128 12.90 21.73 0.66
C THR A 128 13.75 22.99 0.48
N GLN A 129 15.06 22.85 0.27
CA GLN A 129 15.94 23.95 -0.07
C GLN A 129 15.55 24.60 -1.42
N ALA A 130 15.28 23.80 -2.45
CA ALA A 130 14.81 24.30 -3.74
C ALA A 130 13.46 25.03 -3.62
N ALA A 131 12.51 24.48 -2.86
CA ALA A 131 11.22 25.11 -2.59
C ALA A 131 11.39 26.44 -1.81
N ALA A 132 12.31 26.51 -0.84
CA ALA A 132 12.63 27.72 -0.09
C ALA A 132 13.28 28.79 -1.01
N ALA A 133 14.09 28.38 -1.98
CA ALA A 133 14.67 29.26 -3.01
C ALA A 133 13.63 29.79 -4.01
N GLY A 134 12.40 29.25 -4.01
CA GLY A 134 11.29 29.71 -4.83
C GLY A 134 10.95 28.81 -6.01
N ASP A 135 11.61 27.67 -6.15
CA ASP A 135 11.34 26.72 -7.22
C ASP A 135 10.00 26.02 -7.03
N ARG A 136 9.30 25.78 -8.13
CA ARG A 136 8.08 24.95 -8.13
C ARG A 136 8.46 23.48 -8.13
N ILE A 137 7.98 22.74 -7.13
CA ILE A 137 8.29 21.33 -6.97
C ILE A 137 7.16 20.47 -7.57
N THR A 138 7.51 19.71 -8.60
CA THR A 138 6.60 18.78 -9.25
C THR A 138 6.88 17.34 -8.82
N HIS A 139 5.86 16.50 -8.82
CA HIS A 139 5.99 15.07 -8.52
C HIS A 139 7.08 14.38 -9.37
N ARG A 140 7.21 14.77 -10.64
CA ARG A 140 8.23 14.21 -11.55
C ARG A 140 9.65 14.51 -11.08
N GLN A 141 9.89 15.75 -10.63
CA GLN A 141 11.21 16.16 -10.11
C GLN A 141 11.57 15.42 -8.83
N VAL A 142 10.62 15.32 -7.88
CA VAL A 142 10.83 14.56 -6.64
C VAL A 142 11.19 13.12 -6.94
N ARG A 143 10.40 12.47 -7.79
CA ARG A 143 10.65 11.09 -8.19
C ARG A 143 12.00 10.90 -8.89
N GLN A 144 12.35 11.79 -9.78
CA GLN A 144 13.64 11.74 -10.48
C GLN A 144 14.80 11.85 -9.50
N LEU A 145 14.76 12.82 -8.57
CA LEU A 145 15.78 12.99 -7.54
C LEU A 145 15.87 11.77 -6.62
N GLN A 146 14.74 11.19 -6.24
CA GLN A 146 14.70 9.98 -5.44
C GLN A 146 15.31 8.78 -6.19
N GLU A 147 15.00 8.63 -7.48
CA GLU A 147 15.58 7.57 -8.33
C GLU A 147 17.10 7.74 -8.48
N GLU A 148 17.57 8.97 -8.71
CA GLU A 148 19.01 9.30 -8.80
C GLU A 148 19.72 9.04 -7.47
N TRP A 149 19.12 9.49 -6.36
CA TRP A 149 19.66 9.25 -5.02
C TRP A 149 19.79 7.77 -4.70
N THR A 150 18.71 7.03 -4.89
CA THR A 150 18.68 5.57 -4.64
C THR A 150 19.72 4.83 -5.49
N ALA A 151 19.86 5.19 -6.76
CA ALA A 151 20.82 4.54 -7.65
C ALA A 151 22.28 4.81 -7.28
N LEU A 152 22.57 5.95 -6.65
CA LEU A 152 23.94 6.35 -6.29
C LEU A 152 24.35 5.88 -4.89
N HIS A 153 23.40 5.81 -3.95
CA HIS A 153 23.71 5.63 -2.52
C HIS A 153 23.25 4.31 -1.93
N SER A 154 22.53 3.48 -2.68
CA SER A 154 22.08 2.18 -2.15
C SER A 154 23.26 1.24 -1.92
N ASP A 155 23.39 0.74 -0.68
CA ASP A 155 24.39 -0.24 -0.31
C ASP A 155 24.10 -1.64 -0.90
N LEU A 156 22.88 -1.88 -1.33
CA LEU A 156 22.48 -3.14 -1.99
C LEU A 156 23.04 -3.28 -3.41
N LEU A 157 23.48 -2.18 -4.01
CA LEU A 157 23.98 -2.20 -5.37
C LEU A 157 25.49 -2.46 -5.43
N PRO A 158 25.96 -3.29 -6.37
CA PRO A 158 27.38 -3.43 -6.66
C PRO A 158 28.02 -2.08 -6.99
N PRO A 159 29.29 -1.83 -6.57
CA PRO A 159 29.99 -0.57 -6.85
C PRO A 159 30.01 -0.19 -8.34
N VAL A 160 30.15 -1.17 -9.23
CA VAL A 160 30.17 -0.99 -10.68
C VAL A 160 28.84 -0.44 -11.21
N VAL A 161 27.71 -0.90 -10.65
CA VAL A 161 26.36 -0.42 -11.02
C VAL A 161 26.17 1.02 -10.56
N ARG A 162 26.57 1.35 -9.33
CA ARG A 162 26.54 2.71 -8.78
C ARG A 162 27.40 3.67 -9.61
N GLN A 163 28.59 3.25 -9.99
CA GLN A 163 29.48 4.05 -10.87
C GLN A 163 28.80 4.32 -12.22
N ARG A 164 28.24 3.29 -12.88
CA ARG A 164 27.55 3.46 -14.16
C ARG A 164 26.27 4.32 -14.06
N ALA A 165 25.61 4.32 -12.92
CA ALA A 165 24.49 5.24 -12.65
C ALA A 165 25.01 6.69 -12.53
N GLY A 166 26.15 6.91 -11.87
CA GLY A 166 26.81 8.21 -11.76
C GLY A 166 27.29 8.76 -13.09
N ASP A 167 27.89 7.92 -13.92
CA ASP A 167 28.36 8.26 -15.26
C ASP A 167 27.22 8.39 -16.30
N ARG A 168 25.95 8.20 -15.86
CA ARG A 168 24.74 8.22 -16.69
C ARG A 168 24.72 7.20 -17.83
N THR A 169 25.62 6.23 -17.84
CA THR A 169 25.59 5.10 -18.79
C THR A 169 24.46 4.13 -18.47
N LEU A 170 24.04 4.08 -17.21
CA LEU A 170 22.89 3.34 -16.74
C LEU A 170 21.88 4.31 -16.11
N ALA A 171 20.73 4.49 -16.75
CA ALA A 171 19.75 5.47 -16.28
C ALA A 171 19.14 5.07 -14.90
N PRO A 172 19.12 5.95 -13.89
CA PRO A 172 18.63 5.68 -12.53
C PRO A 172 17.22 5.10 -12.48
N ARG A 173 16.35 5.47 -13.42
CA ARG A 173 14.97 4.94 -13.54
C ARG A 173 14.88 3.42 -13.72
N TYR A 174 15.96 2.77 -14.18
CA TYR A 174 16.00 1.30 -14.27
C TYR A 174 16.56 0.67 -12.99
N VAL A 175 17.44 1.38 -12.28
CA VAL A 175 18.11 0.90 -11.08
C VAL A 175 17.25 1.02 -9.82
N ALA A 176 16.55 2.16 -9.64
CA ALA A 176 15.74 2.40 -8.45
C ALA A 176 14.60 1.37 -8.23
N PRO A 177 13.88 0.89 -9.27
CA PRO A 177 12.92 -0.22 -9.10
C PRO A 177 13.56 -1.53 -8.63
N LEU A 178 14.79 -1.82 -9.09
CA LEU A 178 15.55 -3.00 -8.66
C LEU A 178 15.86 -2.94 -7.17
N VAL A 179 16.39 -1.81 -6.68
CA VAL A 179 16.68 -1.62 -5.25
C VAL A 179 15.44 -1.89 -4.40
N LYS A 180 14.29 -1.35 -4.77
CA LYS A 180 13.01 -1.56 -4.07
C LYS A 180 12.55 -3.02 -4.03
N GLU A 181 12.88 -3.82 -5.02
CA GLU A 181 12.57 -5.26 -4.99
C GLU A 181 13.64 -6.01 -4.19
N LEU A 182 14.93 -5.65 -4.29
CA LEU A 182 16.00 -6.26 -3.50
C LEU A 182 15.81 -6.05 -2.00
N GLU A 183 15.38 -4.86 -1.56
CA GLU A 183 15.09 -4.57 -0.14
C GLU A 183 14.08 -5.53 0.49
N LYS A 184 13.23 -6.15 -0.32
CA LYS A 184 12.18 -7.07 0.14
C LYS A 184 12.61 -8.53 0.13
N LEU A 185 13.79 -8.82 -0.37
CA LEU A 185 14.32 -10.17 -0.44
C LEU A 185 15.22 -10.48 0.77
N PRO A 186 15.33 -11.75 1.19
CA PRO A 186 16.31 -12.18 2.16
C PRO A 186 17.75 -12.02 1.66
N PRO A 187 18.74 -11.86 2.57
CA PRO A 187 20.13 -11.60 2.20
C PRO A 187 20.77 -12.58 1.20
N PRO A 188 20.51 -13.92 1.25
CA PRO A 188 21.10 -14.84 0.29
C PRO A 188 20.70 -14.54 -1.16
N GLN A 189 19.40 -14.28 -1.40
CA GLN A 189 18.88 -13.97 -2.73
C GLN A 189 19.36 -12.59 -3.21
N GLN A 190 19.49 -11.62 -2.28
CA GLN A 190 20.09 -10.32 -2.61
C GLN A 190 21.51 -10.49 -3.14
N GLN A 191 22.34 -11.31 -2.46
CA GLN A 191 23.74 -11.52 -2.84
C GLN A 191 23.88 -12.19 -4.20
N GLU A 192 23.06 -13.21 -4.48
CA GLU A 192 23.06 -13.92 -5.78
C GLU A 192 22.75 -12.96 -6.92
N LEU A 193 21.66 -12.20 -6.81
CA LEU A 193 21.26 -11.22 -7.82
C LEU A 193 22.27 -10.07 -7.98
N CYS A 194 22.92 -9.66 -6.89
CA CYS A 194 23.98 -8.66 -6.95
C CYS A 194 25.24 -9.18 -7.64
N GLN A 195 25.57 -10.46 -7.51
CA GLN A 195 26.69 -11.07 -8.24
C GLN A 195 26.43 -11.12 -9.74
N GLU A 196 25.21 -11.48 -10.15
CA GLU A 196 24.78 -11.44 -11.54
C GLU A 196 24.92 -10.04 -12.13
N LEU A 197 24.42 -9.02 -11.43
CA LEU A 197 24.55 -7.61 -11.81
C LEU A 197 26.00 -7.12 -11.87
N ALA A 198 26.85 -7.61 -11.00
CA ALA A 198 28.28 -7.24 -10.99
C ALA A 198 29.02 -7.83 -12.20
N SER A 199 28.61 -9.00 -12.68
CA SER A 199 29.23 -9.67 -13.84
C SER A 199 28.89 -8.98 -15.16
N ASP A 200 27.63 -8.53 -15.32
CA ASP A 200 27.17 -7.83 -16.55
C ASP A 200 26.20 -6.68 -16.20
N PRO A 201 26.74 -5.49 -15.88
CA PRO A 201 25.93 -4.34 -15.47
C PRO A 201 25.33 -3.58 -16.66
N THR A 202 24.49 -4.25 -17.48
CA THR A 202 23.77 -3.66 -18.60
C THR A 202 22.31 -3.32 -18.23
N VAL A 203 21.64 -2.50 -19.06
CA VAL A 203 20.23 -2.17 -18.86
C VAL A 203 19.33 -3.41 -18.94
N ASP A 204 19.67 -4.35 -19.80
CA ASP A 204 18.86 -5.55 -20.01
C ASP A 204 19.03 -6.52 -18.83
N THR A 205 20.25 -6.71 -18.34
CA THR A 205 20.51 -7.48 -17.11
C THR A 205 19.78 -6.84 -15.89
N VAL A 206 19.80 -5.52 -15.75
CA VAL A 206 19.05 -4.84 -14.68
C VAL A 206 17.54 -5.10 -14.77
N LYS A 207 16.95 -5.12 -15.95
CA LYS A 207 15.54 -5.45 -16.14
C LYS A 207 15.25 -6.92 -15.83
N GLU A 208 16.09 -7.82 -16.27
CA GLU A 208 15.97 -9.27 -16.03
C GLU A 208 16.08 -9.59 -14.55
N VAL A 209 17.11 -9.09 -13.88
CA VAL A 209 17.29 -9.24 -12.44
C VAL A 209 16.12 -8.59 -11.66
N THR A 210 15.60 -7.45 -12.11
CA THR A 210 14.40 -6.84 -11.50
C THR A 210 13.18 -7.75 -11.65
N ALA A 211 13.00 -8.39 -12.80
CA ALA A 211 11.90 -9.34 -13.01
C ALA A 211 12.05 -10.58 -12.12
N THR A 212 13.25 -11.14 -12.04
CA THR A 212 13.60 -12.28 -11.18
C THR A 212 13.38 -11.93 -9.71
N ALA A 213 13.88 -10.79 -9.23
CA ALA A 213 13.67 -10.29 -7.86
C ALA A 213 12.17 -10.18 -7.51
N ARG A 214 11.37 -9.69 -8.46
CA ARG A 214 9.91 -9.60 -8.29
C ARG A 214 9.25 -10.97 -8.18
N GLN A 215 9.66 -11.93 -8.99
CA GLN A 215 9.13 -13.30 -8.92
C GLN A 215 9.54 -13.99 -7.62
N LEU A 216 10.80 -13.87 -7.20
CA LEU A 216 11.27 -14.37 -5.92
C LEU A 216 10.48 -13.81 -4.74
N ARG A 217 10.26 -12.49 -4.72
CA ARG A 217 9.43 -11.85 -3.69
C ARG A 217 8.02 -12.44 -3.65
N ARG A 218 7.37 -12.56 -4.79
CA ARG A 218 6.02 -13.14 -4.88
C ARG A 218 5.98 -14.58 -4.39
N TYR A 219 7.00 -15.37 -4.74
CA TYR A 219 7.15 -16.73 -4.26
C TYR A 219 7.24 -16.76 -2.73
N LEU A 220 8.14 -15.96 -2.16
CA LEU A 220 8.38 -15.89 -0.73
C LEU A 220 7.18 -15.34 0.06
N GLU A 221 6.36 -14.49 -0.54
CA GLU A 221 5.10 -14.01 0.05
C GLU A 221 3.99 -15.08 0.04
N ALA A 222 3.92 -15.91 -1.01
CA ALA A 222 2.88 -16.93 -1.18
C ALA A 222 3.21 -18.24 -0.44
N ALA A 223 4.47 -18.65 -0.41
CA ALA A 223 4.91 -19.92 0.17
C ALA A 223 4.48 -20.14 1.64
N PRO A 224 4.63 -19.17 2.57
CA PRO A 224 4.19 -19.34 3.95
C PRO A 224 2.68 -19.50 4.09
N GLN A 225 1.90 -18.88 3.20
CA GLN A 225 0.43 -18.99 3.24
C GLN A 225 -0.02 -20.41 2.90
N ILE A 226 0.62 -21.04 1.92
CA ILE A 226 0.34 -22.43 1.55
C ILE A 226 0.82 -23.38 2.66
N GLN A 227 2.01 -23.14 3.20
CA GLN A 227 2.57 -23.97 4.25
C GLN A 227 1.74 -23.96 5.54
N ALA A 228 1.16 -22.80 5.89
CA ALA A 228 0.31 -22.66 7.09
C ALA A 228 -1.00 -23.45 7.00
N LEU A 229 -1.49 -23.79 5.81
CA LEU A 229 -2.77 -24.45 5.56
C LEU A 229 -2.61 -25.93 5.15
N ASN A 230 -1.39 -26.33 4.83
CA ASN A 230 -1.14 -27.70 4.38
C ASN A 230 -0.66 -28.58 5.53
N SER A 231 -1.41 -29.65 5.84
CA SER A 231 -1.06 -30.65 6.85
C SER A 231 0.12 -31.56 6.45
N HIS A 232 0.55 -31.51 5.18
CA HIS A 232 1.70 -32.24 4.67
C HIS A 232 2.83 -31.27 4.36
N PRO A 233 4.03 -31.46 4.91
CA PRO A 233 5.16 -30.60 4.63
C PRO A 233 5.56 -30.76 3.15
N VAL A 234 5.30 -29.72 2.36
CA VAL A 234 5.85 -29.58 1.01
C VAL A 234 7.16 -28.84 1.15
N ASP A 235 8.23 -29.40 0.61
CA ASP A 235 9.53 -28.74 0.58
C ASP A 235 9.52 -27.64 -0.49
N LEU A 236 9.04 -26.45 -0.08
CA LEU A 236 8.95 -25.30 -0.95
C LEU A 236 10.32 -24.71 -1.31
N GLU A 237 11.34 -24.98 -0.52
CA GLU A 237 12.71 -24.57 -0.81
C GLU A 237 13.29 -25.39 -1.96
N GLN A 238 13.08 -26.70 -1.94
CA GLN A 238 13.46 -27.58 -3.05
C GLN A 238 12.70 -27.23 -4.34
N VAL A 239 11.40 -26.92 -4.24
CA VAL A 239 10.58 -26.47 -5.39
C VAL A 239 11.14 -25.15 -5.95
N LEU A 240 11.55 -24.22 -5.11
CA LEU A 240 12.16 -22.95 -5.54
C LEU A 240 13.46 -23.18 -6.30
N MET A 241 14.37 -23.97 -5.73
CA MET A 241 15.66 -24.30 -6.36
C MET A 241 15.46 -24.99 -7.72
N GLU A 242 14.54 -25.93 -7.81
CA GLU A 242 14.25 -26.61 -9.07
C GLU A 242 13.61 -25.71 -10.11
N ALA A 243 12.69 -24.82 -9.68
CA ALA A 243 12.09 -23.81 -10.54
C ALA A 243 13.12 -22.83 -11.12
N GLN A 244 14.10 -22.42 -10.32
CA GLN A 244 15.22 -21.59 -10.77
C GLN A 244 16.11 -22.37 -11.77
N ARG A 245 16.47 -23.61 -11.44
CA ARG A 245 17.29 -24.48 -12.31
C ARG A 245 16.66 -24.71 -13.68
N LEU A 246 15.33 -24.86 -13.73
CA LEU A 246 14.59 -25.11 -14.98
C LEU A 246 14.16 -23.81 -15.70
N GLY A 247 14.43 -22.64 -15.14
CA GLY A 247 13.97 -21.36 -15.69
C GLY A 247 12.42 -21.19 -15.64
N GLN A 248 11.76 -21.90 -14.73
CA GLN A 248 10.30 -21.92 -14.59
C GLN A 248 9.79 -21.13 -13.36
N LEU A 249 10.63 -20.27 -12.79
CA LEU A 249 10.30 -19.52 -11.58
C LEU A 249 8.99 -18.73 -11.72
N GLN A 250 8.74 -18.12 -12.87
CA GLN A 250 7.50 -17.38 -13.10
C GLN A 250 6.28 -18.29 -13.03
N THR A 251 6.31 -19.43 -13.74
CA THR A 251 5.19 -20.37 -13.77
C THR A 251 4.88 -20.92 -12.39
N VAL A 252 5.90 -21.36 -11.66
CA VAL A 252 5.74 -21.89 -10.28
C VAL A 252 5.23 -20.82 -9.35
N THR A 253 5.72 -19.59 -9.45
CA THR A 253 5.26 -18.44 -8.66
C THR A 253 3.78 -18.14 -8.91
N ASP A 254 3.34 -18.12 -10.16
CA ASP A 254 1.95 -17.86 -10.52
C ASP A 254 1.02 -18.97 -9.99
N PHE A 255 1.45 -20.24 -10.06
CA PHE A 255 0.69 -21.35 -9.44
C PHE A 255 0.60 -21.22 -7.92
N LEU A 256 1.70 -20.90 -7.23
CA LEU A 256 1.69 -20.69 -5.80
C LEU A 256 0.78 -19.52 -5.38
N GLN A 257 0.80 -18.42 -6.12
CA GLN A 257 -0.09 -17.30 -5.85
C GLN A 257 -1.56 -17.67 -6.05
N GLN A 258 -1.88 -18.42 -7.10
CA GLN A 258 -3.25 -18.90 -7.33
C GLN A 258 -3.71 -19.85 -6.22
N ALA A 259 -2.85 -20.77 -5.78
CA ALA A 259 -3.12 -21.66 -4.67
C ALA A 259 -3.36 -20.90 -3.36
N ALA A 260 -2.47 -19.96 -3.01
CA ALA A 260 -2.62 -19.12 -1.82
C ALA A 260 -3.91 -18.27 -1.87
N HIS A 261 -4.28 -17.77 -3.05
CA HIS A 261 -5.53 -17.03 -3.23
C HIS A 261 -6.76 -17.93 -3.05
N LEU A 262 -6.72 -19.14 -3.62
CA LEU A 262 -7.79 -20.13 -3.47
C LEU A 262 -8.00 -20.49 -1.99
N GLU A 263 -6.94 -20.82 -1.28
CA GLU A 263 -6.99 -21.16 0.15
C GLU A 263 -7.48 -20.00 1.00
N SER A 264 -7.01 -18.77 0.74
CA SER A 264 -7.52 -17.58 1.41
C SER A 264 -9.03 -17.37 1.16
N THR A 265 -9.49 -17.67 -0.05
CA THR A 265 -10.90 -17.56 -0.42
C THR A 265 -11.75 -18.60 0.30
N ILE A 266 -11.27 -19.85 0.38
CA ILE A 266 -11.93 -20.94 1.11
C ILE A 266 -12.02 -20.58 2.61
N ALA A 267 -10.93 -20.09 3.21
CA ALA A 267 -10.92 -19.68 4.61
C ALA A 267 -11.92 -18.54 4.91
N ARG A 268 -12.04 -17.55 3.99
CA ARG A 268 -13.04 -16.48 4.10
C ARG A 268 -14.47 -17.00 3.96
N LEU A 269 -14.70 -17.92 3.04
CA LEU A 269 -16.01 -18.54 2.83
C LEU A 269 -16.42 -19.33 4.09
N TYR A 270 -15.53 -20.14 4.65
CA TYR A 270 -15.74 -20.86 5.90
C TYR A 270 -16.08 -19.92 7.07
N THR A 271 -15.31 -18.85 7.25
CA THR A 271 -15.56 -17.85 8.30
C THR A 271 -16.92 -17.16 8.11
N THR A 272 -17.30 -16.89 6.87
CA THR A 272 -18.58 -16.26 6.54
C THR A 272 -19.74 -17.23 6.81
N TRP A 273 -19.61 -18.48 6.43
CA TRP A 273 -20.57 -19.54 6.71
C TRP A 273 -20.80 -19.71 8.21
N GLN A 274 -19.75 -19.79 9.02
CA GLN A 274 -19.88 -19.85 10.47
C GLN A 274 -20.60 -18.62 11.07
N ARG A 275 -20.31 -17.42 10.55
CA ARG A 275 -20.99 -16.18 10.98
C ARG A 275 -22.47 -16.20 10.64
N LEU A 276 -22.84 -16.67 9.46
CA LEU A 276 -24.23 -16.80 9.02
C LEU A 276 -24.98 -17.83 9.89
N GLY A 277 -24.36 -18.94 10.23
CA GLY A 277 -24.92 -19.93 11.16
C GLY A 277 -25.26 -19.31 12.52
N ARG A 278 -24.29 -18.63 13.14
CA ARG A 278 -24.50 -17.95 14.43
C ARG A 278 -25.58 -16.86 14.38
N LEU A 279 -25.70 -16.15 13.26
CA LEU A 279 -26.74 -15.13 13.05
C LEU A 279 -28.12 -15.77 12.90
N SER A 280 -28.23 -16.88 12.17
CA SER A 280 -29.47 -17.66 12.02
C SER A 280 -29.97 -18.17 13.39
N ASP A 281 -29.07 -18.76 14.18
CA ASP A 281 -29.41 -19.27 15.53
C ASP A 281 -29.86 -18.15 16.46
N ARG A 282 -29.16 -16.98 16.43
CA ARG A 282 -29.55 -15.85 17.26
C ARG A 282 -30.90 -15.28 16.86
N LEU A 283 -31.17 -15.12 15.56
CA LEU A 283 -32.47 -14.66 15.06
C LEU A 283 -33.62 -15.59 15.51
N TYR A 284 -33.38 -16.89 15.44
CA TYR A 284 -34.36 -17.88 15.91
C TYR A 284 -34.62 -17.78 17.41
N GLN A 285 -33.55 -17.63 18.21
CA GLN A 285 -33.66 -17.51 19.68
C GLN A 285 -34.33 -16.20 20.12
N GLU A 286 -34.00 -15.07 19.49
CA GLU A 286 -34.50 -13.77 19.91
C GLU A 286 -35.90 -13.41 19.36
N SER A 287 -36.24 -13.88 18.15
CA SER A 287 -37.50 -13.48 17.49
C SER A 287 -38.42 -14.64 17.12
N GLY A 288 -37.98 -15.91 17.25
CA GLY A 288 -38.69 -17.06 16.72
C GLY A 288 -38.82 -17.07 15.19
N ALA A 289 -38.14 -16.14 14.49
CA ALA A 289 -38.23 -16.01 13.05
C ALA A 289 -37.46 -17.12 12.34
N SER A 290 -38.19 -17.93 11.57
CA SER A 290 -37.58 -18.93 10.71
C SER A 290 -37.08 -18.27 9.41
N THR A 291 -35.82 -18.54 9.04
CA THR A 291 -35.19 -18.08 7.77
C THR A 291 -34.95 -19.30 6.87
N PRO A 292 -35.99 -19.90 6.25
CA PRO A 292 -35.85 -21.18 5.56
C PRO A 292 -34.86 -21.15 4.38
N GLN A 293 -34.76 -20.01 3.67
CA GLN A 293 -33.79 -19.85 2.58
C GLN A 293 -32.34 -19.80 3.09
N LEU A 294 -32.11 -19.12 4.23
CA LEU A 294 -30.78 -19.07 4.86
C LEU A 294 -30.39 -20.42 5.42
N GLN A 295 -31.35 -21.17 6.04
CA GLN A 295 -31.11 -22.52 6.53
C GLN A 295 -30.78 -23.49 5.39
N ALA A 296 -31.52 -23.46 4.29
CA ALA A 296 -31.23 -24.26 3.11
C ALA A 296 -29.84 -23.93 2.50
N LEU A 297 -29.42 -22.66 2.51
CA LEU A 297 -28.09 -22.27 2.09
C LEU A 297 -27.02 -22.80 3.04
N LEU A 298 -27.23 -22.70 4.35
CA LEU A 298 -26.30 -23.20 5.36
C LEU A 298 -26.16 -24.72 5.30
N GLU A 299 -27.22 -25.45 5.11
CA GLU A 299 -27.23 -26.91 4.91
C GLU A 299 -26.50 -27.31 3.62
N ALA A 300 -26.72 -26.59 2.51
CA ALA A 300 -25.99 -26.82 1.28
C ALA A 300 -24.47 -26.57 1.42
N LEU A 301 -24.06 -25.57 2.21
CA LEU A 301 -22.67 -25.27 2.49
C LEU A 301 -22.06 -26.22 3.53
N GLU A 302 -22.84 -26.82 4.40
CA GLU A 302 -22.40 -27.82 5.40
C GLU A 302 -21.73 -29.02 4.73
N VAL A 303 -22.21 -29.42 3.57
CA VAL A 303 -21.57 -30.47 2.75
C VAL A 303 -20.12 -30.13 2.38
N LEU A 304 -19.81 -28.83 2.24
CA LEU A 304 -18.47 -28.35 1.90
C LEU A 304 -17.61 -28.05 3.14
N PHE A 305 -18.23 -27.66 4.26
CA PHE A 305 -17.54 -27.12 5.43
C PHE A 305 -17.89 -27.88 6.74
N GLY A 306 -18.65 -28.95 6.66
CA GLY A 306 -18.89 -29.81 7.79
C GLY A 306 -17.65 -30.59 8.21
N ASP A 307 -17.71 -31.23 9.38
CA ASP A 307 -16.59 -32.01 9.92
C ASP A 307 -16.21 -33.19 9.01
N ILE A 308 -17.07 -33.54 8.05
CA ILE A 308 -16.84 -34.60 7.08
C ILE A 308 -17.18 -34.08 5.69
N VAL A 309 -16.18 -33.92 4.83
CA VAL A 309 -16.37 -33.64 3.41
C VAL A 309 -16.34 -34.94 2.63
N GLN A 310 -17.45 -35.25 1.91
CA GLN A 310 -17.50 -36.38 1.00
C GLN A 310 -17.25 -35.92 -0.44
N ILE A 311 -16.24 -36.49 -1.07
CA ILE A 311 -15.91 -36.24 -2.46
C ILE A 311 -16.03 -37.51 -3.26
N ASP A 312 -16.90 -37.49 -4.27
CA ASP A 312 -17.04 -38.62 -5.19
C ASP A 312 -16.10 -38.39 -6.39
N LEU A 313 -15.05 -39.19 -6.46
CA LEU A 313 -14.10 -39.20 -7.57
C LEU A 313 -14.15 -40.55 -8.28
N ALA A 314 -14.58 -40.54 -9.54
CA ALA A 314 -14.57 -41.71 -10.43
C ALA A 314 -15.21 -42.97 -9.82
N GLY A 315 -16.32 -42.84 -9.07
CA GLY A 315 -17.03 -43.95 -8.43
C GLY A 315 -16.48 -44.42 -7.07
N GLN A 316 -15.49 -43.66 -6.52
CA GLN A 316 -15.02 -43.84 -5.15
C GLN A 316 -15.41 -42.64 -4.29
N THR A 317 -16.08 -42.88 -3.17
CA THR A 317 -16.41 -41.86 -2.19
C THR A 317 -15.26 -41.73 -1.19
N ILE A 318 -14.58 -40.60 -1.21
CA ILE A 318 -13.53 -40.24 -0.24
C ILE A 318 -14.18 -39.41 0.86
N LYS A 319 -14.07 -39.85 2.13
CA LYS A 319 -14.51 -39.09 3.31
C LYS A 319 -13.28 -38.42 3.94
N LEU A 320 -13.26 -37.10 3.92
CA LEU A 320 -12.23 -36.28 4.57
C LEU A 320 -12.81 -35.77 5.90
N HIS A 321 -12.14 -36.09 7.01
CA HIS A 321 -12.47 -35.53 8.31
C HIS A 321 -11.68 -34.26 8.53
N ILE A 322 -12.35 -33.12 8.74
CA ILE A 322 -11.74 -31.87 9.08
C ILE A 322 -11.62 -31.76 10.59
N PHE A 323 -10.42 -31.91 11.14
CA PHE A 323 -10.18 -31.70 12.57
C PHE A 323 -9.85 -30.23 12.79
N SER A 324 -10.69 -29.51 13.56
CA SER A 324 -10.30 -28.21 14.08
C SER A 324 -9.42 -28.41 15.31
N GLU A 325 -8.19 -27.98 15.25
CA GLU A 325 -7.16 -28.12 16.31
C GLU A 325 -7.43 -27.29 17.58
N ASN A 326 -8.62 -26.74 17.75
CA ASN A 326 -8.98 -25.79 18.82
C ASN A 326 -9.75 -26.40 20.01
N GLN A 327 -9.63 -27.72 20.24
CA GLN A 327 -9.97 -28.30 21.53
C GLN A 327 -8.73 -28.73 22.27
N SER A 328 -7.95 -27.72 22.74
CA SER A 328 -6.93 -27.93 23.77
C SER A 328 -7.63 -28.43 25.03
N ALA A 329 -7.45 -29.70 25.29
CA ALA A 329 -7.89 -30.39 26.47
C ALA A 329 -7.50 -29.60 27.74
N VAL A 330 -8.47 -29.25 28.53
CA VAL A 330 -8.28 -28.95 29.95
C VAL A 330 -7.94 -30.29 30.63
N PRO A 331 -6.73 -30.48 31.19
CA PRO A 331 -6.46 -31.67 31.98
C PRO A 331 -7.25 -31.56 33.31
N THR A 332 -8.29 -32.28 33.44
CA THR A 332 -8.83 -32.62 34.76
C THR A 332 -7.87 -33.61 35.42
N SER A 333 -7.09 -33.10 36.35
CA SER A 333 -6.34 -33.95 37.30
C SER A 333 -7.21 -34.36 38.45
N PRO A 334 -7.01 -35.58 39.02
CA PRO A 334 -7.84 -36.21 40.03
C PRO A 334 -7.72 -35.57 41.42
#